data_3e7973df2d5799de054c4c9d792ababe
#
_entry.id   3e7973df2d5799de054c4c9d792ababe
#
_cell.length_a   1.000
_cell.length_b   1.000
_cell.length_c   1.000
_cell.angle_alpha   90.00
_cell.angle_beta   90.00
_cell.angle_gamma   90.00
#
_symmetry.space_group_name_H-M   'P 1'
#
loop_
_entity.id
_entity.type
_entity.pdbx_description
1 polymer ?
#
loop_
_entity_poly.entity_id
_entity_poly.type
_entity_poly.pdbx_seq_one_letter_code
_entity_poly.pdbx_strand_id
1 'polypeptide(L)'
;MKVLRVNMPDGSKWDVPVSVIAENRAKYYAHEFGGDVQKSLEEDTLPLFEADRYEIEDWAANNMNWLDVERMAQLAVAAETDYQEGWVNGGKTVVDKA
;
A
#
# COMPACT_ATOMS: atom_id res chain seq x y z
N MET A 1 0.40 11.57 -8.03
CA MET A 1 0.63 10.72 -6.85
C MET A 1 0.05 9.33 -7.10
N LYS A 2 0.81 8.31 -6.83
CA LYS A 2 0.33 6.93 -6.95
C LYS A 2 -0.40 6.51 -5.68
N VAL A 3 -1.52 5.84 -5.86
CA VAL A 3 -2.29 5.24 -4.77
C VAL A 3 -2.58 3.78 -5.10
N LEU A 4 -2.75 2.96 -4.06
CA LEU A 4 -3.31 1.63 -4.17
C LEU A 4 -4.81 1.77 -3.92
N ARG A 5 -5.63 1.52 -4.94
CA ARG A 5 -7.08 1.53 -4.81
C ARG A 5 -7.58 0.16 -4.41
N VAL A 6 -8.28 0.11 -3.29
CA VAL A 6 -8.83 -1.13 -2.71
C VAL A 6 -10.34 -1.13 -2.89
N ASN A 7 -10.85 -2.18 -3.52
CA ASN A 7 -12.30 -2.37 -3.68
C ASN A 7 -12.81 -3.22 -2.53
N MET A 8 -13.75 -2.68 -1.75
CA MET A 8 -14.36 -3.38 -0.63
C MET A 8 -15.59 -4.18 -1.10
N PRO A 9 -16.00 -5.23 -0.35
CA PRO A 9 -17.11 -6.10 -0.74
C PRO A 9 -18.44 -5.40 -0.96
N ASP A 10 -18.66 -4.26 -0.30
CA ASP A 10 -19.90 -3.48 -0.38
C ASP A 10 -19.88 -2.43 -1.51
N GLY A 11 -18.86 -2.45 -2.37
CA GLY A 11 -18.69 -1.52 -3.46
C GLY A 11 -17.96 -0.22 -3.12
N SER A 12 -17.58 -0.01 -1.85
CA SER A 12 -16.75 1.14 -1.50
C SER A 12 -15.34 0.98 -2.05
N LYS A 13 -14.68 2.09 -2.30
CA LYS A 13 -13.31 2.13 -2.80
C LYS A 13 -12.48 3.08 -1.95
N TRP A 14 -11.29 2.64 -1.56
CA TRP A 14 -10.39 3.40 -0.71
C TRP A 14 -9.03 3.52 -1.39
N ASP A 15 -8.47 4.71 -1.34
CA ASP A 15 -7.17 5.00 -1.93
C ASP A 15 -6.11 5.12 -0.83
N VAL A 16 -5.09 4.27 -0.89
CA VAL A 16 -3.97 4.28 0.04
C VAL A 16 -2.74 4.81 -0.67
N PRO A 17 -2.07 5.86 -0.15
CA PRO A 17 -0.85 6.37 -0.78
C PRO A 17 0.21 5.27 -0.89
N VAL A 18 0.78 5.09 -2.08
CA VAL A 18 1.84 4.11 -2.28
C VAL A 18 3.07 4.41 -1.42
N SER A 19 3.31 5.69 -1.11
CA SER A 19 4.40 6.11 -0.23
C SER A 19 4.33 5.45 1.17
N VAL A 20 3.13 5.24 1.69
CA VAL A 20 2.92 4.56 2.99
C VAL A 20 3.35 3.08 2.89
N ILE A 21 3.00 2.43 1.78
CA ILE A 21 3.36 1.04 1.53
C ILE A 21 4.87 0.91 1.33
N ALA A 22 5.46 1.83 0.56
CA ALA A 22 6.89 1.87 0.31
C ALA A 22 7.69 2.07 1.61
N GLU A 23 7.25 2.97 2.46
CA GLU A 23 7.90 3.22 3.76
C GLU A 23 7.83 1.98 4.66
N ASN A 24 6.70 1.29 4.68
CA ASN A 24 6.55 0.06 5.46
C ASN A 24 7.57 -0.99 5.03
N ARG A 25 7.71 -1.21 3.73
CA ARG A 25 8.69 -2.16 3.19
C ARG A 25 10.13 -1.72 3.47
N ALA A 26 10.41 -0.43 3.31
CA ALA A 26 11.75 0.11 3.56
C ALA A 26 12.17 -0.09 5.03
N LYS A 27 11.26 0.12 5.97
CA LYS A 27 11.52 -0.14 7.39
C LYS A 27 11.81 -1.60 7.66
N TYR A 28 11.10 -2.50 7.01
CA TYR A 28 11.30 -3.94 7.17
C TYR A 28 12.71 -4.37 6.75
N TYR A 29 13.18 -3.84 5.62
CA TYR A 29 14.50 -4.19 5.07
C TYR A 29 15.63 -3.25 5.48
N ALA A 30 15.37 -2.26 6.34
CA ALA A 30 16.38 -1.29 6.77
C ALA A 30 17.64 -1.93 7.38
N HIS A 31 17.48 -3.11 8.01
CA HIS A 31 18.62 -3.83 8.59
C HIS A 31 19.67 -4.23 7.55
N GLU A 32 19.30 -4.40 6.29
CA GLU A 32 20.22 -4.70 5.19
C GLU A 32 21.01 -3.45 4.75
N PHE A 33 20.61 -2.27 5.25
CA PHE A 33 21.22 -0.97 4.96
C PHE A 33 21.75 -0.30 6.23
N GLY A 34 22.18 -1.11 7.21
CA GLY A 34 22.71 -0.58 8.45
C GLY A 34 21.69 0.12 9.33
N GLY A 35 20.39 -0.15 9.14
CA GLY A 35 19.30 0.51 9.86
C GLY A 35 18.83 1.81 9.21
N ASP A 36 19.37 2.17 8.05
CA ASP A 36 19.01 3.41 7.34
C ASP A 36 17.76 3.19 6.47
N VAL A 37 16.60 3.62 6.98
CA VAL A 37 15.31 3.50 6.29
C VAL A 37 15.30 4.26 4.97
N GLN A 38 15.87 5.46 4.94
CA GLN A 38 15.89 6.30 3.74
C GLN A 38 16.69 5.64 2.62
N LYS A 39 17.82 5.06 2.97
CA LYS A 39 18.65 4.33 2.00
C LYS A 39 17.94 3.08 1.47
N SER A 40 17.29 2.33 2.34
CA SER A 40 16.46 1.18 1.97
C SER A 40 15.35 1.60 1.02
N LEU A 41 14.69 2.73 1.28
CA LEU A 41 13.64 3.26 0.44
C LEU A 41 14.15 3.62 -0.96
N GLU A 42 15.22 4.40 -1.05
CA GLU A 42 15.73 4.94 -2.32
C GLU A 42 16.47 3.91 -3.17
N GLU A 43 17.21 3.00 -2.55
CA GLU A 43 18.06 2.06 -3.29
C GLU A 43 17.41 0.71 -3.56
N ASP A 44 16.39 0.33 -2.79
CA ASP A 44 15.73 -0.97 -2.92
C ASP A 44 14.24 -0.88 -3.21
N THR A 45 13.46 -0.27 -2.31
CA THR A 45 11.99 -0.30 -2.40
C THR A 45 11.44 0.49 -3.58
N LEU A 46 11.84 1.75 -3.74
CA LEU A 46 11.30 2.57 -4.84
C LEU A 46 11.67 2.05 -6.22
N PRO A 47 12.93 1.61 -6.47
CA PRO A 47 13.26 0.99 -7.76
C PRO A 47 12.44 -0.26 -8.05
N LEU A 48 12.18 -1.10 -7.05
CA LEU A 48 11.37 -2.30 -7.20
C LEU A 48 9.93 -1.94 -7.56
N PHE A 49 9.33 -0.98 -6.85
CA PHE A 49 7.96 -0.55 -7.07
C PHE A 49 7.77 0.14 -8.43
N GLU A 50 8.79 0.84 -8.92
CA GLU A 50 8.76 1.42 -10.25
C GLU A 50 8.86 0.37 -11.36
N ALA A 51 9.68 -0.66 -11.12
CA ALA A 51 9.88 -1.73 -12.10
C ALA A 51 8.67 -2.65 -12.22
N ASP A 52 7.96 -2.89 -11.11
CA ASP A 52 6.82 -3.81 -11.08
C ASP A 52 5.76 -3.36 -10.08
N ARG A 53 4.63 -2.88 -10.60
CA ARG A 53 3.49 -2.45 -9.78
C ARG A 53 2.89 -3.59 -8.97
N TYR A 54 2.99 -4.82 -9.44
CA TYR A 54 2.53 -5.99 -8.71
C TYR A 54 3.22 -6.13 -7.35
N GLU A 55 4.48 -5.73 -7.26
CA GLU A 55 5.22 -5.76 -5.99
C GLU A 55 4.60 -4.85 -4.92
N ILE A 56 3.96 -3.78 -5.33
CA ILE A 56 3.22 -2.89 -4.43
C ILE A 56 2.01 -3.62 -3.85
N GLU A 57 1.22 -4.24 -4.71
CA GLU A 57 0.03 -4.99 -4.31
C GLU A 57 0.39 -6.20 -3.45
N ASP A 58 1.43 -6.92 -3.84
CA ASP A 58 1.91 -8.10 -3.12
C ASP A 58 2.37 -7.75 -1.70
N TRP A 59 3.18 -6.70 -1.57
CA TRP A 59 3.65 -6.27 -0.25
C TRP A 59 2.48 -5.87 0.65
N ALA A 60 1.57 -5.05 0.13
CA ALA A 60 0.42 -4.58 0.88
C ALA A 60 -0.46 -5.74 1.34
N ALA A 61 -0.77 -6.69 0.46
CA ALA A 61 -1.65 -7.81 0.75
C ALA A 61 -1.05 -8.79 1.76
N ASN A 62 0.26 -9.04 1.69
CA ASN A 62 0.91 -10.09 2.48
C ASN A 62 1.62 -9.59 3.75
N ASN A 63 1.92 -8.30 3.84
CA ASN A 63 2.74 -7.77 4.93
C ASN A 63 2.09 -6.66 5.74
N MET A 64 0.93 -6.15 5.33
CA MET A 64 0.22 -5.07 6.01
C MET A 64 -1.23 -5.46 6.29
N ASN A 65 -1.83 -4.82 7.29
CA ASN A 65 -3.24 -4.97 7.63
C ASN A 65 -3.97 -3.65 7.39
N TRP A 66 -5.31 -3.69 7.33
CA TRP A 66 -6.11 -2.47 7.19
C TRP A 66 -5.76 -1.41 8.25
N LEU A 67 -5.53 -1.84 9.49
CA LEU A 67 -5.17 -0.92 10.59
C LEU A 67 -3.86 -0.16 10.36
N ASP A 68 -2.94 -0.73 9.56
CA ASP A 68 -1.68 -0.08 9.24
C ASP A 68 -1.85 1.10 8.29
N VAL A 69 -2.90 1.11 7.49
CA VAL A 69 -3.12 2.07 6.41
C VAL A 69 -4.36 2.94 6.57
N GLU A 70 -5.26 2.58 7.46
CA GLU A 70 -6.59 3.21 7.55
C GLU A 70 -6.53 4.73 7.80
N ARG A 71 -5.56 5.20 8.56
CA ARG A 71 -5.38 6.64 8.81
C ARG A 71 -4.99 7.42 7.56
N MET A 72 -4.30 6.77 6.64
CA MET A 72 -3.78 7.37 5.42
C MET A 72 -4.65 7.09 4.21
N ALA A 73 -5.61 6.18 4.35
CA ALA A 73 -6.55 5.85 3.29
C ALA A 73 -7.58 6.96 3.11
N GLN A 74 -7.92 7.23 1.85
CA GLN A 74 -8.95 8.20 1.49
C GLN A 74 -10.10 7.48 0.82
N LEU A 75 -11.31 7.74 1.29
CA LEU A 75 -12.51 7.17 0.73
C LEU A 75 -12.75 7.75 -0.66
N ALA A 76 -12.75 6.89 -1.67
CA ALA A 76 -13.07 7.26 -3.05
C ALA A 76 -14.54 7.02 -3.36
N VAL A 77 -15.11 5.91 -2.85
CA VAL A 77 -16.53 5.59 -2.97
C VAL A 77 -17.03 5.04 -1.64
N ALA A 78 -17.98 5.72 -1.01
CA ALA A 78 -18.49 5.37 0.31
C ALA A 78 -19.47 4.20 0.28
N ALA A 79 -19.36 3.30 1.25
CA ALA A 79 -20.37 2.30 1.59
C ALA A 79 -20.05 1.73 2.96
N GLU A 80 -21.02 1.01 3.55
CA GLU A 80 -20.81 0.33 4.82
C GLU A 80 -20.11 -1.00 4.58
N THR A 81 -19.01 -1.30 5.32
CA THR A 81 -18.19 -2.47 5.03
C THR A 81 -17.39 -2.97 6.23
N ASP A 82 -16.93 -4.22 6.15
CA ASP A 82 -15.85 -4.77 6.96
C ASP A 82 -14.53 -4.44 6.25
N TYR A 83 -13.81 -3.47 6.77
CA TYR A 83 -12.60 -2.95 6.13
C TYR A 83 -11.44 -3.95 6.14
N GLN A 84 -11.30 -4.76 7.17
CA GLN A 84 -10.23 -5.75 7.20
C GLN A 84 -10.48 -6.87 6.17
N GLU A 85 -11.71 -7.32 6.04
CA GLU A 85 -12.08 -8.30 5.01
C GLU A 85 -11.84 -7.73 3.61
N GLY A 86 -12.24 -6.50 3.37
CA GLY A 86 -12.00 -5.83 2.09
C GLY A 86 -10.52 -5.65 1.79
N TRP A 87 -9.71 -5.33 2.79
CA TRP A 87 -8.26 -5.23 2.61
C TRP A 87 -7.64 -6.55 2.16
N VAL A 88 -8.04 -7.66 2.78
CA VAL A 88 -7.52 -8.99 2.47
C VAL A 88 -8.06 -9.54 1.16
N ASN A 89 -9.37 -9.45 0.94
CA ASN A 89 -10.10 -10.13 -0.14
C ASN A 89 -10.56 -9.22 -1.27
N GLY A 90 -10.57 -7.90 -1.08
CA GLY A 90 -10.99 -6.93 -2.09
C GLY A 90 -9.99 -6.78 -3.22
N GLY A 91 -10.47 -6.46 -4.40
CA GLY A 91 -9.62 -6.14 -5.55
C GLY A 91 -8.77 -4.91 -5.27
N LYS A 92 -7.51 -4.93 -5.72
CA LYS A 92 -6.56 -3.84 -5.53
C LYS A 92 -5.95 -3.44 -6.87
N THR A 93 -5.79 -2.14 -7.07
CA THR A 93 -5.20 -1.58 -8.29
C THR A 93 -4.36 -0.36 -7.94
N VAL A 94 -3.19 -0.24 -8.55
CA VAL A 94 -2.37 0.96 -8.43
C VAL A 94 -2.86 1.99 -9.45
N VAL A 95 -3.13 3.20 -8.99
CA VAL A 95 -3.68 4.28 -9.80
C VAL A 95 -2.84 5.54 -9.64
N ASP A 96 -2.60 6.25 -10.73
CA ASP A 96 -2.00 7.57 -10.70
C ASP A 96 -3.10 8.61 -10.54
N LYS A 97 -3.03 9.41 -9.47
CA LYS A 97 -3.96 10.53 -9.22
C LYS A 97 -3.32 11.84 -9.64
N ALA A 98 -4.11 12.62 -10.33
CA ALA A 98 -3.70 13.97 -10.71
C ALA A 98 -3.57 14.90 -9.51
#